data_1a8dbfbbe71c0cd5240a28e120dbefd8
#
_entry.id   1a8dbfbbe71c0cd5240a28e120dbefd8
#
_cell.length_a   1.000
_cell.length_b   1.000
_cell.length_c   1.000
_cell.angle_alpha   90.00
_cell.angle_beta   90.00
_cell.angle_gamma   90.00
#
_symmetry.space_group_name_H-M   'P 1'
#
loop_
_entity.id
_entity.type
_entity.pdbx_description
1 polymer ?
#
loop_
_entity_poly.entity_id
_entity_poly.type
_entity_poly.pdbx_seq_one_letter_code
_entity_poly.pdbx_strand_id
1 'polypeptide(L)'
;MRKFIAIALVFTMALGLTACAGGGSEIHRLNMATGGDAGTYYAFGGVIASVLTSKIENVEVTAQTSGGSIDNARKLKNKEAEIAFMQNDVLQYAVTGTESMKDDGAMENLCAIASLYPEAVQLVATKSSGIKTIADLKGKKVCVGDQGSGSEVNASQIIAAAGMSYSDFDVQYLSFSEAS
;
A
#
# COMPACT_ATOMS: atom_id res chain seq x y z
N MET A 1 71.00 -2.31 -4.78
CA MET A 1 70.21 -2.32 -3.56
C MET A 1 68.93 -1.42 -3.64
N ARG A 2 68.97 -0.18 -4.11
CA ARG A 2 67.78 0.72 -4.16
C ARG A 2 66.63 0.25 -5.10
N LYS A 3 66.94 -0.48 -6.17
CA LYS A 3 65.91 -0.98 -7.12
C LYS A 3 65.15 -2.22 -6.61
N PHE A 4 65.76 -3.03 -5.75
CA PHE A 4 65.08 -4.19 -5.15
C PHE A 4 64.18 -3.81 -4.00
N ILE A 5 64.46 -2.72 -3.30
CA ILE A 5 63.60 -2.21 -2.19
C ILE A 5 62.32 -1.61 -2.78
N ALA A 6 62.34 -0.95 -3.95
CA ALA A 6 61.16 -0.41 -4.59
C ALA A 6 60.17 -1.50 -5.09
N ILE A 7 60.66 -2.63 -5.57
CA ILE A 7 59.86 -3.74 -6.05
C ILE A 7 59.20 -4.49 -4.84
N ALA A 8 59.91 -4.63 -3.72
CA ALA A 8 59.33 -5.23 -2.51
C ALA A 8 58.21 -4.38 -1.90
N LEU A 9 58.30 -3.04 -1.95
CA LEU A 9 57.27 -2.15 -1.46
C LEU A 9 56.00 -2.15 -2.32
N VAL A 10 56.11 -2.31 -3.63
CA VAL A 10 54.96 -2.39 -4.55
C VAL A 10 54.22 -3.74 -4.38
N PHE A 11 54.95 -4.84 -4.09
CA PHE A 11 54.36 -6.14 -3.90
C PHE A 11 53.63 -6.28 -2.56
N THR A 12 54.10 -5.59 -1.51
CA THR A 12 53.40 -5.54 -0.21
C THR A 12 52.16 -4.64 -0.24
N MET A 13 52.09 -3.62 -1.08
CA MET A 13 50.88 -2.82 -1.28
C MET A 13 49.80 -3.56 -2.10
N ALA A 14 50.18 -4.48 -2.99
CA ALA A 14 49.20 -5.26 -3.76
C ALA A 14 48.51 -6.37 -2.95
N LEU A 15 49.10 -6.85 -1.85
CA LEU A 15 48.45 -7.84 -0.95
C LEU A 15 47.51 -7.22 0.08
N GLY A 16 47.55 -5.89 0.27
CA GLY A 16 46.67 -5.21 1.25
C GLY A 16 45.27 -4.88 0.74
N LEU A 17 45.00 -5.05 -0.57
CA LEU A 17 43.71 -4.67 -1.18
C LEU A 17 42.70 -5.83 -1.32
N THR A 18 43.06 -7.06 -0.94
CA THR A 18 42.15 -8.20 -1.01
C THR A 18 41.43 -8.53 0.30
N ALA A 19 41.60 -7.74 1.37
CA ALA A 19 41.06 -8.02 2.68
C ALA A 19 39.71 -7.36 2.96
N CYS A 20 39.03 -6.73 2.00
CA CYS A 20 37.70 -6.12 2.14
C CYS A 20 36.62 -6.74 1.25
N ALA A 21 36.83 -7.97 0.75
CA ALA A 21 35.75 -8.77 0.18
C ALA A 21 35.10 -9.62 1.29
N GLY A 22 34.72 -8.98 2.39
CA GLY A 22 33.77 -9.53 3.34
C GLY A 22 32.41 -9.55 2.64
N GLY A 23 32.00 -10.71 2.12
CA GLY A 23 30.65 -10.95 1.59
C GLY A 23 29.62 -10.80 2.69
N GLY A 24 29.31 -9.57 3.10
CA GLY A 24 28.08 -9.27 3.81
C GLY A 24 26.94 -9.52 2.83
N SER A 25 26.06 -10.44 3.17
CA SER A 25 24.84 -10.65 2.38
C SER A 25 24.11 -9.32 2.25
N GLU A 26 23.76 -8.97 1.03
CA GLU A 26 23.02 -7.73 0.74
C GLU A 26 21.65 -7.79 1.45
N ILE A 27 21.32 -6.73 2.18
CA ILE A 27 20.01 -6.62 2.86
C ILE A 27 18.98 -6.13 1.83
N HIS A 28 17.96 -6.92 1.59
CA HIS A 28 16.80 -6.58 0.76
C HIS A 28 15.82 -5.75 1.57
N ARG A 29 15.70 -4.47 1.26
CA ARG A 29 14.74 -3.56 1.89
C ARG A 29 13.48 -3.50 1.05
N LEU A 30 12.34 -3.83 1.68
CA LEU A 30 11.03 -3.88 1.05
C LEU A 30 10.10 -2.89 1.73
N ASN A 31 9.44 -2.07 0.93
CA ASN A 31 8.38 -1.18 1.38
C ASN A 31 7.03 -1.91 1.27
N MET A 32 6.25 -1.89 2.33
CA MET A 32 4.91 -2.45 2.37
C MET A 32 3.89 -1.31 2.48
N ALA A 33 3.19 -1.02 1.40
CA ALA A 33 2.13 -0.03 1.38
C ALA A 33 0.87 -0.59 2.07
N THR A 34 0.31 0.17 3.01
CA THR A 34 -0.79 -0.29 3.88
C THR A 34 -2.06 0.52 3.69
N GLY A 35 -2.35 1.47 4.54
CA GLY A 35 -3.48 2.37 4.54
C GLY A 35 -3.23 3.53 5.51
N GLY A 36 -4.25 4.28 5.85
CA GLY A 36 -4.17 5.32 6.88
C GLY A 36 -3.78 4.73 8.24
N ASP A 37 -3.15 5.53 9.08
CA ASP A 37 -2.61 5.13 10.39
C ASP A 37 -3.67 4.59 11.37
N ALA A 38 -4.92 5.07 11.29
CA ALA A 38 -6.05 4.56 12.05
C ALA A 38 -6.70 3.29 11.44
N GLY A 39 -6.21 2.84 10.28
CA GLY A 39 -6.78 1.71 9.54
C GLY A 39 -6.19 0.35 9.93
N THR A 40 -6.98 -0.70 9.70
CA THR A 40 -6.56 -2.08 9.96
C THR A 40 -5.35 -2.48 9.12
N TYR A 41 -5.22 -2.02 7.88
CA TYR A 41 -4.08 -2.30 7.02
C TYR A 41 -2.75 -1.89 7.65
N TYR A 42 -2.69 -0.70 8.25
CA TYR A 42 -1.46 -0.21 8.87
C TYR A 42 -1.08 -1.04 10.11
N ALA A 43 -2.05 -1.35 10.98
CA ALA A 43 -1.81 -2.17 12.16
C ALA A 43 -1.34 -3.58 11.80
N PHE A 44 -2.03 -4.25 10.85
CA PHE A 44 -1.63 -5.58 10.37
C PHE A 44 -0.30 -5.55 9.62
N GLY A 45 -0.10 -4.54 8.77
CA GLY A 45 1.13 -4.35 8.01
C GLY A 45 2.34 -4.22 8.93
N GLY A 46 2.23 -3.48 10.03
CA GLY A 46 3.30 -3.36 11.02
C GLY A 46 3.68 -4.70 11.65
N VAL A 47 2.68 -5.52 12.00
CA VAL A 47 2.93 -6.86 12.54
C VAL A 47 3.57 -7.77 11.49
N ILE A 48 3.05 -7.82 10.26
CA ILE A 48 3.58 -8.65 9.18
C ILE A 48 5.01 -8.22 8.83
N ALA A 49 5.28 -6.92 8.71
CA ALA A 49 6.61 -6.38 8.44
C ALA A 49 7.62 -6.82 9.51
N SER A 50 7.24 -6.73 10.78
CA SER A 50 8.06 -7.19 11.91
C SER A 50 8.35 -8.69 11.84
N VAL A 51 7.35 -9.50 11.54
CA VAL A 51 7.51 -10.96 11.40
C VAL A 51 8.43 -11.30 10.24
N LEU A 52 8.22 -10.72 9.06
CA LEU A 52 9.04 -10.97 7.88
C LEU A 52 10.50 -10.59 8.14
N THR A 53 10.74 -9.40 8.69
CA THR A 53 12.09 -8.93 9.06
C THR A 53 12.76 -9.86 10.08
N SER A 54 12.00 -10.41 11.03
CA SER A 54 12.56 -11.29 12.07
C SER A 54 12.80 -12.74 11.62
N LYS A 55 12.11 -13.20 10.57
CA LYS A 55 12.10 -14.61 10.15
C LYS A 55 12.84 -14.87 8.85
N ILE A 56 13.06 -13.88 8.03
CA ILE A 56 13.73 -14.03 6.74
C ILE A 56 15.10 -13.35 6.83
N GLU A 57 16.15 -14.12 6.63
CA GLU A 57 17.53 -13.61 6.63
C GLU A 57 17.72 -12.58 5.50
N ASN A 58 18.42 -11.50 5.79
CA ASN A 58 18.73 -10.42 4.84
C ASN A 58 17.51 -9.71 4.25
N VAL A 59 16.36 -9.76 4.91
CA VAL A 59 15.15 -9.01 4.53
C VAL A 59 14.76 -8.04 5.64
N GLU A 60 14.54 -6.79 5.25
CA GLU A 60 14.02 -5.74 6.11
C GLU A 60 12.75 -5.17 5.47
N VAL A 61 11.61 -5.29 6.14
CA VAL A 61 10.31 -4.81 5.64
C VAL A 61 9.85 -3.62 6.46
N THR A 62 9.47 -2.55 5.78
CA THR A 62 8.92 -1.33 6.40
C THR A 62 7.47 -1.13 5.98
N ALA A 63 6.55 -1.15 6.96
CA ALA A 63 5.16 -0.78 6.72
C ALA A 63 5.05 0.75 6.58
N GLN A 64 4.40 1.21 5.51
CA GLN A 64 4.19 2.61 5.19
C GLN A 64 2.71 2.93 5.10
N THR A 65 2.32 4.12 5.57
CA THR A 65 0.97 4.63 5.37
C THR A 65 0.71 4.95 3.89
N SER A 66 -0.56 4.89 3.51
CA SER A 66 -1.00 5.21 2.15
C SER A 66 -2.47 5.63 2.13
N GLY A 67 -2.97 6.03 0.97
CA GLY A 67 -4.39 6.29 0.74
C GLY A 67 -5.25 5.01 0.63
N GLY A 68 -4.68 3.80 0.66
CA GLY A 68 -5.39 2.53 0.56
C GLY A 68 -5.30 1.87 -0.81
N SER A 69 -6.29 1.06 -1.19
CA SER A 69 -6.15 0.04 -2.25
C SER A 69 -5.72 0.57 -3.62
N ILE A 70 -6.30 1.67 -4.12
CA ILE A 70 -5.93 2.24 -5.43
C ILE A 70 -4.54 2.87 -5.36
N ASP A 71 -4.26 3.64 -4.30
CA ASP A 71 -2.93 4.25 -4.09
C ASP A 71 -1.87 3.15 -4.01
N ASN A 72 -2.17 2.05 -3.32
CA ASN A 72 -1.29 0.89 -3.18
C ASN A 72 -1.01 0.21 -4.53
N ALA A 73 -2.03 0.04 -5.37
CA ALA A 73 -1.85 -0.47 -6.74
C ALA A 73 -0.89 0.42 -7.54
N ARG A 74 -1.06 1.74 -7.46
CA ARG A 74 -0.18 2.71 -8.12
C ARG A 74 1.24 2.67 -7.58
N LYS A 75 1.42 2.55 -6.25
CA LYS A 75 2.75 2.39 -5.63
C LYS A 75 3.48 1.14 -6.11
N LEU A 76 2.78 0.00 -6.23
CA LEU A 76 3.35 -1.21 -6.82
C LEU A 76 3.73 -1.00 -8.30
N LYS A 77 2.85 -0.38 -9.08
CA LYS A 77 3.11 -0.06 -10.49
C LYS A 77 4.34 0.82 -10.67
N ASN A 78 4.48 1.81 -9.82
CA ASN A 78 5.58 2.78 -9.87
C ASN A 78 6.87 2.26 -9.21
N LYS A 79 6.85 1.05 -8.61
CA LYS A 79 7.96 0.49 -7.84
C LYS A 79 8.34 1.33 -6.60
N GLU A 80 7.34 1.97 -6.00
CA GLU A 80 7.46 2.70 -4.74
C GLU A 80 7.22 1.78 -3.53
N ALA A 81 6.61 0.61 -3.78
CA ALA A 81 6.44 -0.47 -2.82
C ALA A 81 6.61 -1.82 -3.52
N GLU A 82 7.06 -2.83 -2.79
CA GLU A 82 7.21 -4.21 -3.25
C GLU A 82 6.05 -5.09 -2.78
N ILE A 83 5.41 -4.71 -1.67
CA ILE A 83 4.29 -5.42 -1.06
C ILE A 83 3.19 -4.40 -0.76
N ALA A 84 1.93 -4.79 -0.89
CA ALA A 84 0.83 -3.89 -0.57
C ALA A 84 -0.41 -4.63 -0.08
N PHE A 85 -1.16 -3.98 0.81
CA PHE A 85 -2.52 -4.38 1.15
C PHE A 85 -3.50 -3.85 0.10
N MET A 86 -4.48 -4.66 -0.24
CA MET A 86 -5.45 -4.27 -1.26
C MET A 86 -6.75 -5.07 -1.09
N GLN A 87 -7.87 -4.44 -1.33
CA GLN A 87 -9.14 -5.14 -1.48
C GLN A 87 -9.09 -6.02 -2.74
N ASN A 88 -9.77 -7.17 -2.69
CA ASN A 88 -9.74 -8.14 -3.77
C ASN A 88 -10.39 -7.64 -5.07
N ASP A 89 -11.41 -6.79 -4.98
CA ASP A 89 -12.03 -6.13 -6.12
C ASP A 89 -11.08 -5.14 -6.80
N VAL A 90 -10.39 -4.29 -6.02
CA VAL A 90 -9.38 -3.37 -6.54
C VAL A 90 -8.20 -4.12 -7.15
N LEU A 91 -7.77 -5.25 -6.56
CA LEU A 91 -6.77 -6.13 -7.18
C LEU A 91 -7.23 -6.62 -8.55
N GLN A 92 -8.47 -7.08 -8.65
CA GLN A 92 -9.05 -7.50 -9.93
C GLN A 92 -9.05 -6.36 -10.94
N TYR A 93 -9.47 -5.15 -10.55
CA TYR A 93 -9.46 -3.98 -11.43
C TYR A 93 -8.04 -3.58 -11.84
N ALA A 94 -7.07 -3.67 -10.95
CA ALA A 94 -5.67 -3.39 -11.27
C ALA A 94 -5.10 -4.39 -12.28
N VAL A 95 -5.36 -5.68 -12.10
CA VAL A 95 -4.88 -6.73 -13.03
C VAL A 95 -5.53 -6.60 -14.41
N THR A 96 -6.80 -6.24 -14.47
CA THR A 96 -7.55 -6.15 -15.74
C THR A 96 -7.55 -4.77 -16.38
N GLY A 97 -7.16 -3.72 -15.67
CA GLY A 97 -7.23 -2.33 -16.14
C GLY A 97 -8.67 -1.87 -16.35
N THR A 98 -9.56 -2.23 -15.41
CA THR A 98 -11.00 -1.92 -15.52
C THR A 98 -11.48 -1.07 -14.34
N GLU A 99 -12.73 -0.64 -14.39
CA GLU A 99 -13.42 0.11 -13.34
C GLU A 99 -12.56 1.28 -12.78
N SER A 100 -12.29 1.29 -11.49
CA SER A 100 -11.49 2.33 -10.82
C SER A 100 -10.02 2.40 -11.28
N MET A 101 -9.53 1.39 -11.99
CA MET A 101 -8.15 1.31 -12.50
C MET A 101 -8.04 1.44 -14.03
N LYS A 102 -9.13 1.79 -14.73
CA LYS A 102 -9.17 1.87 -16.19
C LYS A 102 -8.16 2.87 -16.79
N ASP A 103 -7.95 3.98 -16.13
CA ASP A 103 -7.04 5.03 -16.59
C ASP A 103 -5.58 4.69 -16.31
N ASP A 104 -5.33 3.80 -15.35
CA ASP A 104 -4.01 3.26 -15.02
C ASP A 104 -3.58 2.12 -15.96
N GLY A 105 -4.54 1.45 -16.60
CA GLY A 105 -4.32 0.27 -17.44
C GLY A 105 -3.97 -0.98 -16.66
N ALA A 106 -3.96 -2.13 -17.33
CA ALA A 106 -3.70 -3.44 -16.73
C ALA A 106 -2.28 -3.57 -16.15
N MET A 107 -2.18 -4.24 -15.01
CA MET A 107 -0.92 -4.53 -14.30
C MET A 107 -0.65 -6.04 -14.34
N GLU A 108 0.03 -6.51 -15.38
CA GLU A 108 0.24 -7.95 -15.64
C GLU A 108 1.19 -8.63 -14.62
N ASN A 109 1.98 -7.85 -13.88
CA ASN A 109 3.00 -8.35 -12.96
C ASN A 109 2.54 -8.41 -11.48
N LEU A 110 1.26 -8.18 -11.21
CA LEU A 110 0.72 -8.32 -9.86
C LEU A 110 0.42 -9.78 -9.54
N CYS A 111 0.76 -10.21 -8.32
CA CYS A 111 0.35 -11.49 -7.78
C CYS A 111 -0.15 -11.36 -6.34
N ALA A 112 -1.21 -12.12 -6.01
CA ALA A 112 -1.69 -12.23 -4.64
C ALA A 112 -0.78 -13.18 -3.85
N ILE A 113 -0.30 -12.73 -2.68
CA ILE A 113 0.51 -13.54 -1.77
C ILE A 113 -0.41 -14.31 -0.80
N ALA A 114 -1.39 -13.62 -0.21
CA ALA A 114 -2.32 -14.20 0.75
C ALA A 114 -3.63 -13.40 0.82
N SER A 115 -4.71 -14.07 1.22
CA SER A 115 -5.94 -13.44 1.68
C SER A 115 -5.93 -13.42 3.21
N LEU A 116 -6.12 -12.25 3.82
CA LEU A 116 -5.90 -12.05 5.25
C LEU A 116 -7.21 -12.12 6.06
N TYR A 117 -8.19 -11.33 5.72
CA TYR A 117 -9.47 -11.26 6.43
C TYR A 117 -10.58 -10.70 5.51
N PRO A 118 -11.88 -10.99 5.81
CA PRO A 118 -12.98 -10.39 5.09
C PRO A 118 -13.17 -8.93 5.52
N GLU A 119 -13.46 -8.06 4.55
CA GLU A 119 -13.82 -6.68 4.78
C GLU A 119 -15.32 -6.49 4.53
N ALA A 120 -16.05 -6.01 5.53
CA ALA A 120 -17.47 -5.73 5.41
C ALA A 120 -17.71 -4.23 5.27
N VAL A 121 -18.43 -3.84 4.22
CA VAL A 121 -18.85 -2.44 4.09
C VAL A 121 -19.92 -2.13 5.14
N GLN A 122 -19.72 -1.06 5.90
CA GLN A 122 -20.65 -0.59 6.90
C GLN A 122 -21.01 0.87 6.63
N LEU A 123 -22.28 1.12 6.35
CA LEU A 123 -22.82 2.47 6.25
C LEU A 123 -23.37 2.89 7.62
N VAL A 124 -22.74 3.89 8.22
CA VAL A 124 -23.07 4.38 9.56
C VAL A 124 -23.64 5.79 9.46
N ALA A 125 -24.73 6.05 10.16
CA ALA A 125 -25.33 7.36 10.30
C ALA A 125 -25.65 7.66 11.77
N THR A 126 -25.49 8.92 12.18
CA THR A 126 -25.89 9.34 13.54
C THR A 126 -27.40 9.25 13.68
N LYS A 127 -27.88 8.89 14.84
CA LYS A 127 -29.32 8.81 15.12
C LYS A 127 -30.03 10.16 14.87
N SER A 128 -29.37 11.26 15.12
CA SER A 128 -29.90 12.62 14.94
C SER A 128 -30.00 13.03 13.46
N SER A 129 -29.29 12.36 12.55
CA SER A 129 -29.35 12.67 11.11
C SER A 129 -30.70 12.33 10.47
N GLY A 130 -31.46 11.40 11.08
CA GLY A 130 -32.69 10.87 10.53
C GLY A 130 -32.55 9.95 9.32
N ILE A 131 -31.31 9.65 8.88
CA ILE A 131 -31.01 8.77 7.75
C ILE A 131 -31.36 7.33 8.12
N LYS A 132 -32.15 6.67 7.28
CA LYS A 132 -32.57 5.27 7.43
C LYS A 132 -32.31 4.42 6.19
N THR A 133 -32.21 5.07 5.04
CA THR A 133 -31.97 4.44 3.73
C THR A 133 -30.92 5.19 2.96
N ILE A 134 -30.36 4.58 1.90
CA ILE A 134 -29.39 5.25 1.03
C ILE A 134 -30.00 6.47 0.35
N ALA A 135 -31.28 6.42 -0.01
CA ALA A 135 -31.98 7.57 -0.62
C ALA A 135 -32.02 8.82 0.29
N ASP A 136 -31.98 8.64 1.61
CA ASP A 136 -31.99 9.74 2.58
C ASP A 136 -30.64 10.51 2.60
N LEU A 137 -29.60 10.01 1.92
CA LEU A 137 -28.31 10.69 1.77
C LEU A 137 -28.41 11.93 0.90
N LYS A 138 -29.47 12.08 0.09
CA LYS A 138 -29.65 13.21 -0.82
C LYS A 138 -29.56 14.54 -0.08
N GLY A 139 -28.66 15.42 -0.53
CA GLY A 139 -28.41 16.73 0.07
C GLY A 139 -27.72 16.69 1.45
N LYS A 140 -27.29 15.52 1.92
CA LYS A 140 -26.53 15.39 3.18
C LYS A 140 -25.03 15.49 2.94
N LYS A 141 -24.27 15.71 4.01
CA LYS A 141 -22.83 15.60 4.01
C LYS A 141 -22.47 14.14 4.30
N VAL A 142 -21.75 13.50 3.37
CA VAL A 142 -21.44 12.06 3.43
C VAL A 142 -19.93 11.84 3.24
N CYS A 143 -19.30 11.21 4.22
CA CYS A 143 -17.92 10.73 4.09
C CYS A 143 -17.93 9.41 3.33
N VAL A 144 -17.14 9.35 2.26
CA VAL A 144 -17.02 8.17 1.39
C VAL A 144 -15.68 7.42 1.55
N GLY A 145 -14.82 7.89 2.45
CA GLY A 145 -13.46 7.39 2.64
C GLY A 145 -12.42 8.29 1.98
N ASP A 146 -11.15 7.97 2.17
CA ASP A 146 -10.04 8.66 1.52
C ASP A 146 -10.13 8.56 0.00
N GLN A 147 -9.71 9.59 -0.69
CA GLN A 147 -9.60 9.56 -2.15
C GLN A 147 -8.57 8.51 -2.58
N GLY A 148 -8.97 7.57 -3.42
CA GLY A 148 -8.11 6.46 -3.86
C GLY A 148 -8.09 5.29 -2.89
N SER A 149 -8.96 5.27 -1.87
CA SER A 149 -9.16 4.11 -1.00
C SER A 149 -10.12 3.09 -1.61
N GLY A 150 -10.04 1.84 -1.14
CA GLY A 150 -11.04 0.83 -1.46
C GLY A 150 -12.40 1.15 -0.86
N SER A 151 -12.45 1.86 0.28
CA SER A 151 -13.70 2.33 0.90
C SER A 151 -14.45 3.28 -0.02
N GLU A 152 -13.74 4.20 -0.68
CA GLU A 152 -14.31 5.13 -1.67
C GLU A 152 -14.85 4.39 -2.89
N VAL A 153 -14.11 3.39 -3.39
CA VAL A 153 -14.57 2.53 -4.50
C VAL A 153 -15.89 1.84 -4.14
N ASN A 154 -15.97 1.21 -2.97
CA ASN A 154 -17.18 0.54 -2.53
C ASN A 154 -18.34 1.53 -2.27
N ALA A 155 -18.06 2.72 -1.72
CA ALA A 155 -19.07 3.75 -1.55
C ALA A 155 -19.65 4.16 -2.90
N SER A 156 -18.82 4.42 -3.92
CA SER A 156 -19.29 4.80 -5.25
C SER A 156 -20.16 3.72 -5.89
N GLN A 157 -19.78 2.45 -5.75
CA GLN A 157 -20.53 1.30 -6.26
C GLN A 157 -21.92 1.16 -5.58
N ILE A 158 -21.96 1.30 -4.26
CA ILE A 158 -23.22 1.21 -3.49
C ILE A 158 -24.15 2.35 -3.85
N ILE A 159 -23.64 3.57 -3.99
CA ILE A 159 -24.41 4.74 -4.38
C ILE A 159 -24.95 4.57 -5.81
N ALA A 160 -24.13 4.11 -6.75
CA ALA A 160 -24.54 3.82 -8.12
C ALA A 160 -25.60 2.73 -8.18
N ALA A 161 -25.45 1.65 -7.41
CA ALA A 161 -26.44 0.57 -7.32
C ALA A 161 -27.79 1.03 -6.76
N ALA A 162 -27.79 2.09 -5.94
CA ALA A 162 -29.02 2.72 -5.43
C ALA A 162 -29.63 3.73 -6.43
N GLY A 163 -29.08 3.86 -7.64
CA GLY A 163 -29.54 4.80 -8.65
C GLY A 163 -29.17 6.26 -8.35
N MET A 164 -28.17 6.48 -7.51
CA MET A 164 -27.65 7.78 -7.10
C MET A 164 -26.23 8.00 -7.61
N SER A 165 -25.75 9.21 -7.46
CA SER A 165 -24.38 9.60 -7.77
C SER A 165 -23.84 10.55 -6.71
N TYR A 166 -22.55 10.82 -6.75
CA TYR A 166 -21.91 11.79 -5.85
C TYR A 166 -22.41 13.24 -6.03
N SER A 167 -23.12 13.55 -7.14
CA SER A 167 -23.78 14.85 -7.33
C SER A 167 -25.08 15.01 -6.50
N ASP A 168 -25.59 13.94 -5.90
CA ASP A 168 -26.84 13.98 -5.11
C ASP A 168 -26.63 14.44 -3.66
N PHE A 169 -25.38 14.52 -3.18
CA PHE A 169 -25.03 14.90 -1.80
C PHE A 169 -23.66 15.60 -1.71
N ASP A 170 -23.34 16.18 -0.56
CA ASP A 170 -22.06 16.84 -0.30
C ASP A 170 -21.03 15.78 0.09
N VAL A 171 -20.19 15.37 -0.87
CA VAL A 171 -19.14 14.33 -0.72
C VAL A 171 -17.98 14.86 0.10
N GLN A 172 -17.57 14.05 1.10
CA GLN A 172 -16.38 14.32 1.90
C GLN A 172 -15.40 13.15 1.75
N TYR A 173 -14.18 13.45 1.32
CA TYR A 173 -13.08 12.50 1.25
C TYR A 173 -12.23 12.64 2.51
N LEU A 174 -12.46 11.79 3.50
CA LEU A 174 -11.83 11.85 4.81
C LEU A 174 -11.25 10.50 5.18
N SER A 175 -10.10 10.53 5.86
CA SER A 175 -9.51 9.36 6.49
C SER A 175 -10.39 8.82 7.62
N PHE A 176 -10.14 7.60 8.09
CA PHE A 176 -10.89 7.04 9.22
C PHE A 176 -10.73 7.86 10.50
N SER A 177 -9.56 8.49 10.70
CA SER A 177 -9.31 9.35 11.85
C SER A 177 -10.06 10.68 11.78
N GLU A 178 -10.29 11.22 10.58
CA GLU A 178 -11.00 12.49 10.38
C GLU A 178 -12.52 12.31 10.36
N ALA A 179 -12.99 11.12 10.00
CA ALA A 179 -14.43 10.82 9.89
C ALA A 179 -15.08 10.37 11.21
N SER A 180 -14.29 10.12 12.26
CA SER A 180 -14.74 9.58 13.56
C SER A 180 -15.07 10.64 14.63
#